data_75c65cb5d73789ea98a83be377170709
#
_entry.id   75c65cb5d73789ea98a83be377170709
#
_cell.length_a   1.000
_cell.length_b   1.000
_cell.length_c   1.000
_cell.angle_alpha   90.00
_cell.angle_beta   90.00
_cell.angle_gamma   90.00
#
_symmetry.space_group_name_H-M   'P 1'
#
loop_
_entity.id
_entity.type
_entity.pdbx_description
1 polymer ?
#
loop_
_entity_poly.entity_id
_entity_poly.type
_entity_poly.pdbx_seq_one_letter_code
_entity_poly.pdbx_strand_id
1 'polypeptide(L)'
;WFVGGRAIGTGTHDVRIYWSSRERRLTLDQQPIKRLTDYLGTFRTVAFCTEDLALVKGAGRGRRRFLDFLLTQTVPGYLSILQRYTRAVRARNALLKRKPVDDAALESFTAEVIQLGNQLIGHRHDLLPALAPRIQAAHQRIAPGGEELSVEYLPSVKTDFAADLERIRDRELKQG
;
A
#
# COMPACT_ATOMS: atom_id res chain seq x y z
N TRP A 1 -21.72 -15.10 2.05
CA TRP A 1 -21.34 -15.67 0.76
C TRP A 1 -20.10 -16.55 0.90
N PHE A 2 -19.94 -17.47 -0.02
CA PHE A 2 -18.80 -18.37 -0.14
C PHE A 2 -18.22 -18.24 -1.54
N VAL A 3 -16.90 -18.15 -1.60
CA VAL A 3 -16.14 -18.22 -2.86
C VAL A 3 -15.00 -19.20 -2.65
N GLY A 4 -14.84 -20.12 -3.57
CA GLY A 4 -13.74 -21.06 -3.54
C GLY A 4 -13.30 -21.40 -4.96
N GLY A 5 -12.03 -21.75 -5.10
CA GLY A 5 -11.44 -22.10 -6.39
C GLY A 5 -10.08 -22.74 -6.23
N ARG A 6 -9.63 -23.36 -7.32
CA ARG A 6 -8.29 -23.93 -7.44
C ARG A 6 -7.43 -23.01 -8.30
N ALA A 7 -6.34 -22.56 -7.74
CA ALA A 7 -5.31 -21.79 -8.45
C ALA A 7 -4.22 -22.75 -8.92
N ILE A 8 -3.88 -22.70 -10.21
CA ILE A 8 -2.82 -23.50 -10.84
C ILE A 8 -1.75 -22.54 -11.35
N GLY A 9 -0.52 -22.71 -10.87
CA GLY A 9 0.64 -21.91 -11.24
C GLY A 9 1.90 -22.75 -11.17
N THR A 10 2.91 -22.29 -10.44
CA THR A 10 4.10 -23.09 -10.09
C THR A 10 3.77 -24.26 -9.15
N GLY A 11 2.56 -24.25 -8.54
CA GLY A 11 1.92 -25.30 -7.77
C GLY A 11 0.42 -25.23 -7.95
N THR A 12 -0.31 -26.18 -7.34
CA THR A 12 -1.78 -26.18 -7.29
C THR A 12 -2.20 -25.86 -5.87
N HIS A 13 -3.00 -24.83 -5.70
CA HIS A 13 -3.50 -24.39 -4.40
C HIS A 13 -5.04 -24.35 -4.40
N ASP A 14 -5.65 -24.91 -3.35
CA ASP A 14 -7.09 -24.80 -3.09
C ASP A 14 -7.33 -23.62 -2.13
N VAL A 15 -8.02 -22.60 -2.63
CA VAL A 15 -8.33 -21.39 -1.89
C VAL A 15 -9.82 -21.33 -1.64
N ARG A 16 -10.23 -21.15 -0.38
CA ARG A 16 -11.64 -20.99 0.00
C ARG A 16 -11.79 -19.81 0.92
N ILE A 17 -12.73 -18.95 0.58
CA ILE A 17 -13.08 -17.76 1.34
C ILE A 17 -14.56 -17.85 1.72
N TYR A 18 -14.82 -17.91 3.00
CA TYR A 18 -16.14 -17.78 3.56
C TYR A 18 -16.28 -16.40 4.23
N TRP A 19 -17.38 -15.74 3.95
CA TRP A 19 -17.66 -14.42 4.50
C TRP A 19 -19.13 -14.31 4.91
N SER A 20 -19.33 -13.97 6.18
CA SER A 20 -20.63 -13.59 6.72
C SER A 20 -20.52 -12.32 7.56
N SER A 21 -21.65 -11.80 8.03
CA SER A 21 -21.66 -10.67 8.97
C SER A 21 -20.97 -10.98 10.31
N ARG A 22 -20.84 -12.26 10.66
CA ARG A 22 -20.27 -12.73 11.93
C ARG A 22 -18.89 -13.34 11.82
N GLU A 23 -18.55 -13.86 10.65
CA GLU A 23 -17.33 -14.67 10.50
C GLU A 23 -16.67 -14.46 9.13
N ARG A 24 -15.35 -14.44 9.15
CA ARG A 24 -14.50 -14.55 7.96
C ARG A 24 -13.61 -15.76 8.12
N ARG A 25 -13.63 -16.66 7.17
CA ARG A 25 -12.76 -17.82 7.14
C ARG A 25 -12.06 -17.89 5.80
N LEU A 26 -10.73 -17.92 5.85
CA LEU A 26 -9.87 -18.15 4.70
C LEU A 26 -9.11 -19.44 4.92
N THR A 27 -9.16 -20.35 3.94
CA THR A 27 -8.31 -21.55 3.96
C THR A 27 -7.47 -21.61 2.70
N LEU A 28 -6.24 -22.07 2.85
CA LEU A 28 -5.31 -22.40 1.79
C LEU A 28 -4.91 -23.87 1.96
N ASP A 29 -5.16 -24.69 0.94
CA ASP A 29 -4.88 -26.12 0.97
C ASP A 29 -5.50 -26.82 2.20
N GLN A 30 -6.76 -26.46 2.49
CA GLN A 30 -7.56 -26.93 3.63
C GLN A 30 -7.06 -26.45 5.00
N GLN A 31 -5.95 -25.71 5.08
CA GLN A 31 -5.43 -25.15 6.32
C GLN A 31 -6.00 -23.76 6.56
N PRO A 32 -6.47 -23.44 7.77
CA PRO A 32 -6.98 -22.12 8.09
C PRO A 32 -5.86 -21.09 8.11
N ILE A 33 -6.05 -20.00 7.38
CA ILE A 33 -5.12 -18.86 7.36
C ILE A 33 -5.50 -17.89 8.47
N LYS A 34 -4.59 -17.69 9.42
CA LYS A 34 -4.78 -16.77 10.55
C LYS A 34 -4.40 -15.34 10.21
N ARG A 35 -3.39 -15.15 9.36
CA ARG A 35 -2.89 -13.84 8.95
C ARG A 35 -2.95 -13.70 7.45
N LEU A 36 -3.44 -12.56 6.98
CA LEU A 36 -3.49 -12.27 5.55
C LEU A 36 -2.10 -12.31 4.91
N THR A 37 -1.04 -12.00 5.67
CA THR A 37 0.36 -12.09 5.23
C THR A 37 0.75 -13.49 4.78
N ASP A 38 0.16 -14.53 5.37
CA ASP A 38 0.50 -15.93 5.07
C ASP A 38 -0.11 -16.41 3.74
N TYR A 39 -1.07 -15.65 3.21
CA TYR A 39 -1.76 -15.91 1.95
C TYR A 39 -1.23 -15.05 0.80
N LEU A 40 -0.80 -13.83 1.10
CA LEU A 40 -0.36 -12.87 0.08
C LEU A 40 0.89 -13.37 -0.66
N GLY A 41 0.85 -13.27 -1.99
CA GLY A 41 1.92 -13.75 -2.86
C GLY A 41 1.74 -15.20 -3.33
N THR A 42 0.99 -16.05 -2.61
CA THR A 42 0.64 -17.41 -3.06
C THR A 42 -0.27 -17.36 -4.28
N PHE A 43 -1.22 -16.43 -4.28
CA PHE A 43 -2.16 -16.24 -5.37
C PHE A 43 -2.27 -14.77 -5.71
N ARG A 44 -1.74 -14.39 -6.86
CA ARG A 44 -1.78 -13.01 -7.34
C ARG A 44 -3.03 -12.77 -8.15
N THR A 45 -3.78 -11.73 -7.81
CA THR A 45 -5.03 -11.38 -8.49
C THR A 45 -4.94 -9.99 -9.08
N VAL A 46 -5.55 -9.84 -10.24
CA VAL A 46 -5.83 -8.53 -10.84
C VAL A 46 -7.34 -8.44 -11.04
N ALA A 47 -7.95 -7.42 -10.47
CA ALA A 47 -9.33 -7.07 -10.73
C ALA A 47 -9.34 -5.76 -11.53
N PHE A 48 -10.25 -5.67 -12.48
CA PHE A 48 -10.51 -4.46 -13.24
C PHE A 48 -11.98 -4.08 -13.08
N CYS A 49 -12.24 -2.84 -12.68
CA CYS A 49 -13.59 -2.32 -12.48
C CYS A 49 -13.66 -0.84 -12.88
N THR A 50 -14.87 -0.29 -12.95
CA THR A 50 -15.09 1.11 -13.33
C THR A 50 -14.42 2.11 -12.38
N GLU A 51 -14.25 1.76 -11.10
CA GLU A 51 -13.56 2.54 -10.10
C GLU A 51 -12.08 2.75 -10.43
N ASP A 52 -11.48 1.88 -11.25
CA ASP A 52 -10.06 1.99 -11.64
C ASP A 52 -9.81 3.21 -12.56
N LEU A 53 -10.84 3.78 -13.16
CA LEU A 53 -10.75 5.07 -13.85
C LEU A 53 -10.27 6.19 -12.91
N ALA A 54 -10.49 6.06 -11.61
CA ALA A 54 -9.98 6.98 -10.61
C ALA A 54 -8.44 6.96 -10.48
N LEU A 55 -7.75 5.95 -11.00
CA LEU A 55 -6.28 5.94 -11.06
C LEU A 55 -5.75 7.08 -11.95
N VAL A 56 -6.45 7.36 -13.04
CA VAL A 56 -6.12 8.43 -13.98
C VAL A 56 -6.75 9.76 -13.55
N LYS A 57 -8.07 9.76 -13.29
CA LYS A 57 -8.84 10.98 -13.03
C LYS A 57 -8.81 11.44 -11.58
N GLY A 58 -8.49 10.54 -10.65
CA GLY A 58 -8.56 10.80 -9.21
C GLY A 58 -7.27 11.34 -8.59
N ALA A 59 -7.34 11.55 -7.27
CA ALA A 59 -6.23 12.07 -6.48
C ALA A 59 -5.11 11.03 -6.27
N GLY A 60 -3.90 11.50 -5.92
CA GLY A 60 -2.72 10.65 -5.71
C GLY A 60 -2.88 9.56 -4.63
N ARG A 61 -3.87 9.68 -3.73
CA ARG A 61 -4.19 8.64 -2.75
C ARG A 61 -4.61 7.32 -3.42
N GLY A 62 -5.42 7.38 -4.49
CA GLY A 62 -5.83 6.20 -5.27
C GLY A 62 -4.63 5.52 -5.92
N ARG A 63 -3.75 6.30 -6.55
CA ARG A 63 -2.51 5.80 -7.17
C ARG A 63 -1.57 5.15 -6.17
N ARG A 64 -1.36 5.77 -4.99
CA ARG A 64 -0.56 5.14 -3.92
C ARG A 64 -1.17 3.81 -3.46
N ARG A 65 -2.48 3.75 -3.26
CA ARG A 65 -3.17 2.52 -2.87
C ARG A 65 -3.00 1.40 -3.92
N PHE A 66 -3.00 1.74 -5.20
CA PHE A 66 -2.75 0.79 -6.27
C PHE A 66 -1.31 0.23 -6.21
N LEU A 67 -0.30 1.10 -6.05
CA LEU A 67 1.09 0.65 -5.86
C LEU A 67 1.23 -0.22 -4.61
N ASP A 68 0.61 0.17 -3.50
CA ASP A 68 0.63 -0.61 -2.25
C ASP A 68 -0.02 -1.99 -2.43
N PHE A 69 -1.09 -2.07 -3.21
CA PHE A 69 -1.73 -3.34 -3.53
C PHE A 69 -0.81 -4.26 -4.35
N LEU A 70 -0.13 -3.73 -5.37
CA LEU A 70 0.85 -4.49 -6.16
C LEU A 70 2.02 -4.96 -5.28
N LEU A 71 2.60 -4.05 -4.50
CA LEU A 71 3.74 -4.36 -3.61
C LEU A 71 3.37 -5.38 -2.55
N THR A 72 2.16 -5.33 -2.03
CA THR A 72 1.65 -6.30 -1.06
C THR A 72 1.63 -7.73 -1.63
N GLN A 73 1.38 -7.89 -2.92
CA GLN A 73 1.36 -9.19 -3.60
C GLN A 73 2.75 -9.65 -4.08
N THR A 74 3.70 -8.75 -4.24
CA THR A 74 4.99 -9.03 -4.90
C THR A 74 6.20 -8.95 -3.99
N VAL A 75 6.11 -8.18 -2.89
CA VAL A 75 7.21 -7.97 -1.94
C VAL A 75 6.85 -8.58 -0.58
N PRO A 76 7.54 -9.66 -0.17
CA PRO A 76 7.34 -10.25 1.15
C PRO A 76 7.56 -9.21 2.27
N GLY A 77 6.65 -9.19 3.23
CA GLY A 77 6.72 -8.27 4.37
C GLY A 77 6.19 -6.85 4.13
N TYR A 78 5.95 -6.42 2.89
CA TYR A 78 5.47 -5.07 2.57
C TYR A 78 4.18 -4.70 3.33
N LEU A 79 3.20 -5.62 3.40
CA LEU A 79 1.96 -5.37 4.14
C LEU A 79 2.22 -5.07 5.62
N SER A 80 3.19 -5.74 6.25
CA SER A 80 3.54 -5.49 7.65
C SER A 80 4.12 -4.09 7.84
N ILE A 81 4.98 -3.63 6.93
CA ILE A 81 5.53 -2.27 6.91
C ILE A 81 4.39 -1.25 6.77
N LEU A 82 3.49 -1.45 5.81
CA LEU A 82 2.36 -0.56 5.55
C LEU A 82 1.40 -0.47 6.74
N GLN A 83 1.12 -1.60 7.40
CA GLN A 83 0.26 -1.65 8.59
C GLN A 83 0.90 -0.95 9.79
N ARG A 84 2.21 -1.15 10.01
CA ARG A 84 2.96 -0.47 11.07
C ARG A 84 2.98 1.04 10.82
N TYR A 85 3.34 1.46 9.62
CA TYR A 85 3.30 2.87 9.22
C TYR A 85 1.95 3.53 9.51
N THR A 86 0.87 2.86 9.09
CA THR A 86 -0.49 3.38 9.30
C THR A 86 -0.84 3.51 10.78
N ARG A 87 -0.38 2.56 11.61
CA ARG A 87 -0.57 2.62 13.08
C ARG A 87 0.24 3.75 13.71
N ALA A 88 1.51 3.89 13.32
CA ALA A 88 2.39 4.94 13.82
C ALA A 88 1.84 6.35 13.47
N VAL A 89 1.39 6.56 12.24
CA VAL A 89 0.75 7.82 11.82
C VAL A 89 -0.50 8.11 12.65
N ARG A 90 -1.36 7.11 12.88
CA ARG A 90 -2.57 7.28 13.71
C ARG A 90 -2.25 7.60 15.16
N ALA A 91 -1.25 6.91 15.74
CA ALA A 91 -0.82 7.15 17.11
C ALA A 91 -0.22 8.56 17.27
N ARG A 92 0.67 8.95 16.34
CA ARG A 92 1.25 10.30 16.29
C ARG A 92 0.15 11.38 16.20
N ASN A 93 -0.78 11.23 15.29
CA ASN A 93 -1.88 12.19 15.12
C ASN A 93 -2.82 12.24 16.35
N ALA A 94 -2.98 11.14 17.07
CA ALA A 94 -3.75 11.13 18.32
C ALA A 94 -3.01 11.86 19.46
N LEU A 95 -1.67 11.80 19.51
CA LEU A 95 -0.86 12.56 20.48
C LEU A 95 -0.93 14.05 20.23
N LEU A 96 -0.84 14.50 18.98
CA LEU A 96 -0.94 15.92 18.62
C LEU A 96 -2.26 16.56 19.09
N LYS A 97 -3.35 15.78 19.13
CA LYS A 97 -4.67 16.25 19.60
C LYS A 97 -4.81 16.32 21.11
N ARG A 98 -3.88 15.77 21.88
CA ARG A 98 -3.91 15.82 23.34
C ARG A 98 -3.22 17.08 23.86
N LYS A 99 -3.71 17.63 24.99
CA LYS A 99 -3.08 18.77 25.65
C LYS A 99 -2.98 18.45 27.16
N PRO A 100 -1.78 18.50 27.75
CA PRO A 100 -0.48 18.77 27.11
C PRO A 100 -0.07 17.62 26.19
N VAL A 101 0.79 17.92 25.23
CA VAL A 101 1.38 16.92 24.32
C VAL A 101 2.48 16.17 25.07
N ASP A 102 2.52 14.85 24.94
CA ASP A 102 3.64 14.03 25.38
C ASP A 102 4.74 14.06 24.31
N ASP A 103 5.74 14.92 24.49
CA ASP A 103 6.81 15.14 23.53
C ASP A 103 7.65 13.88 23.30
N ALA A 104 7.98 13.11 24.34
CA ALA A 104 8.78 11.91 24.22
C ALA A 104 8.05 10.82 23.38
N ALA A 105 6.76 10.62 23.65
CA ALA A 105 5.95 9.71 22.84
C ALA A 105 5.79 10.23 21.40
N LEU A 106 5.61 11.54 21.20
CA LEU A 106 5.50 12.14 19.87
C LEU A 106 6.78 11.95 19.06
N GLU A 107 7.94 12.15 19.65
CA GLU A 107 9.24 11.91 19.00
C GLU A 107 9.42 10.44 18.60
N SER A 108 9.09 9.52 19.51
CA SER A 108 9.18 8.08 19.23
C SER A 108 8.33 7.67 18.03
N PHE A 109 7.06 8.07 17.99
CA PHE A 109 6.20 7.79 16.85
C PHE A 109 6.61 8.54 15.57
N THR A 110 7.18 9.74 15.70
CA THR A 110 7.71 10.48 14.56
C THR A 110 8.88 9.74 13.93
N ALA A 111 9.82 9.24 14.73
CA ALA A 111 10.93 8.41 14.27
C ALA A 111 10.44 7.13 13.54
N GLU A 112 9.43 6.45 14.11
CA GLU A 112 8.84 5.26 13.45
C GLU A 112 8.16 5.63 12.13
N VAL A 113 7.44 6.74 12.05
CA VAL A 113 6.81 7.24 10.81
C VAL A 113 7.88 7.54 9.74
N ILE A 114 8.97 8.19 10.10
CA ILE A 114 10.07 8.48 9.18
C ILE A 114 10.70 7.18 8.65
N GLN A 115 11.07 6.29 9.55
CA GLN A 115 11.72 5.03 9.18
C GLN A 115 10.86 4.19 8.23
N LEU A 116 9.59 3.96 8.60
CA LEU A 116 8.68 3.14 7.80
C LEU A 116 8.23 3.85 6.51
N GLY A 117 8.07 5.18 6.57
CA GLY A 117 7.74 5.99 5.41
C GLY A 117 8.81 5.95 4.33
N ASN A 118 10.10 6.06 4.73
CA ASN A 118 11.22 5.92 3.81
C ASN A 118 11.27 4.53 3.15
N GLN A 119 10.99 3.46 3.90
CA GLN A 119 10.89 2.11 3.32
C GLN A 119 9.78 2.01 2.28
N LEU A 120 8.59 2.56 2.57
CA LEU A 120 7.47 2.57 1.62
C LEU A 120 7.78 3.38 0.36
N ILE A 121 8.45 4.53 0.50
CA ILE A 121 8.89 5.36 -0.63
C ILE A 121 9.89 4.58 -1.49
N GLY A 122 10.90 3.95 -0.88
CA GLY A 122 11.88 3.13 -1.57
C GLY A 122 11.23 2.00 -2.37
N HIS A 123 10.38 1.20 -1.75
CA HIS A 123 9.68 0.11 -2.45
C HIS A 123 8.82 0.59 -3.63
N ARG A 124 8.15 1.74 -3.50
CA ARG A 124 7.35 2.31 -4.60
C ARG A 124 8.25 2.84 -5.72
N HIS A 125 9.39 3.45 -5.37
CA HIS A 125 10.38 3.92 -6.32
C HIS A 125 10.95 2.75 -7.12
N ASP A 126 11.34 1.66 -6.45
CA ASP A 126 11.95 0.49 -7.07
C ASP A 126 10.97 -0.32 -7.96
N LEU A 127 9.67 -0.21 -7.70
CA LEU A 127 8.64 -0.86 -8.52
C LEU A 127 8.54 -0.24 -9.93
N LEU A 128 8.70 1.06 -10.05
CA LEU A 128 8.41 1.79 -11.30
C LEU A 128 9.29 1.40 -12.48
N PRO A 129 10.61 1.19 -12.35
CA PRO A 129 11.46 0.73 -13.47
C PRO A 129 11.01 -0.60 -14.06
N ALA A 130 10.43 -1.49 -13.24
CA ALA A 130 9.91 -2.76 -13.73
C ALA A 130 8.48 -2.63 -14.30
N LEU A 131 7.71 -1.67 -13.87
CA LEU A 131 6.30 -1.50 -14.21
C LEU A 131 6.13 -0.60 -15.46
N ALA A 132 6.87 0.49 -15.57
CA ALA A 132 6.72 1.48 -16.64
C ALA A 132 6.83 0.90 -18.07
N PRO A 133 7.82 0.06 -18.40
CA PRO A 133 7.91 -0.53 -19.74
C PRO A 133 6.70 -1.41 -20.09
N ARG A 134 6.15 -2.10 -19.10
CA ARG A 134 4.97 -2.97 -19.29
C ARG A 134 3.70 -2.15 -19.53
N ILE A 135 3.56 -1.02 -18.82
CA ILE A 135 2.46 -0.08 -19.02
C ILE A 135 2.55 0.53 -20.42
N GLN A 136 3.74 0.98 -20.84
CA GLN A 136 3.97 1.52 -22.18
C GLN A 136 3.63 0.51 -23.29
N ALA A 137 4.12 -0.71 -23.16
CA ALA A 137 3.81 -1.78 -24.11
C ALA A 137 2.32 -2.11 -24.18
N ALA A 138 1.63 -2.13 -23.04
CA ALA A 138 0.19 -2.33 -23.00
C ALA A 138 -0.57 -1.15 -23.63
N HIS A 139 -0.14 0.07 -23.36
CA HIS A 139 -0.73 1.28 -23.95
C HIS A 139 -0.59 1.30 -25.47
N GLN A 140 0.59 1.00 -26.02
CA GLN A 140 0.82 0.94 -27.45
C GLN A 140 -0.04 -0.11 -28.16
N ARG A 141 -0.38 -1.21 -27.49
CA ARG A 141 -1.29 -2.24 -28.02
C ARG A 141 -2.75 -1.77 -28.08
N ILE A 142 -3.15 -0.90 -27.17
CA ILE A 142 -4.53 -0.38 -27.07
C ILE A 142 -4.71 0.84 -27.99
N ALA A 143 -3.70 1.70 -28.06
CA ALA A 143 -3.70 2.95 -28.83
C ALA A 143 -2.45 3.02 -29.74
N PRO A 144 -2.40 2.21 -30.80
CA PRO A 144 -1.28 2.24 -31.73
C PRO A 144 -1.23 3.59 -32.45
N GLY A 145 -0.06 4.27 -32.42
CA GLY A 145 0.09 5.63 -32.97
C GLY A 145 -0.47 6.75 -32.11
N GLY A 146 -0.91 6.46 -30.89
CA GLY A 146 -1.34 7.44 -29.88
C GLY A 146 -0.19 8.18 -29.19
N GLU A 147 -0.53 8.98 -28.21
CA GLU A 147 0.42 9.73 -27.38
C GLU A 147 1.38 8.82 -26.63
N GLU A 148 2.60 9.30 -26.40
CA GLU A 148 3.56 8.58 -25.58
C GLU A 148 3.15 8.63 -24.11
N LEU A 149 3.06 7.46 -23.46
CA LEU A 149 2.74 7.35 -22.04
C LEU A 149 4.02 7.19 -21.22
N SER A 150 4.27 8.13 -20.32
CA SER A 150 5.31 8.01 -19.29
C SER A 150 4.69 7.84 -17.91
N VAL A 151 5.38 7.09 -17.04
CA VAL A 151 4.96 6.87 -15.67
C VAL A 151 6.12 7.16 -14.72
N GLU A 152 5.89 8.08 -13.81
CA GLU A 152 6.88 8.53 -12.83
C GLU A 152 6.33 8.41 -11.40
N TYR A 153 7.19 8.09 -10.43
CA TYR A 153 6.85 8.16 -9.02
C TYR A 153 7.34 9.48 -8.43
N LEU A 154 6.40 10.33 -8.06
CA LEU A 154 6.66 11.61 -7.39
C LEU A 154 6.19 11.51 -5.94
N PRO A 155 7.10 11.24 -4.98
CA PRO A 155 6.75 11.25 -3.57
C PRO A 155 6.33 12.65 -3.11
N SER A 156 5.44 12.73 -2.12
CA SER A 156 5.06 14.01 -1.50
C SER A 156 6.20 14.61 -0.68
N VAL A 157 7.13 13.78 -0.23
CA VAL A 157 8.37 14.18 0.43
C VAL A 157 9.37 14.64 -0.61
N LYS A 158 9.86 15.87 -0.53
CA LYS A 158 10.66 16.48 -1.60
C LYS A 158 12.16 16.19 -1.48
N THR A 159 12.68 16.16 -0.27
CA THR A 159 14.13 16.01 -0.01
C THR A 159 14.40 14.93 1.02
N ASP A 160 13.97 15.19 2.26
CA ASP A 160 14.13 14.28 3.38
C ASP A 160 12.85 14.29 4.23
N PHE A 161 12.37 13.11 4.59
CA PHE A 161 11.13 12.97 5.34
C PHE A 161 11.24 13.56 6.74
N ALA A 162 12.40 13.42 7.39
CA ALA A 162 12.64 14.01 8.71
C ALA A 162 12.60 15.54 8.64
N ALA A 163 13.31 16.14 7.68
CA ALA A 163 13.33 17.58 7.48
C ALA A 163 11.95 18.15 7.14
N ASP A 164 11.18 17.44 6.32
CA ASP A 164 9.81 17.86 5.97
C ASP A 164 8.88 17.83 7.19
N LEU A 165 8.97 16.84 8.07
CA LEU A 165 8.19 16.79 9.31
C LEU A 165 8.62 17.84 10.33
N GLU A 166 9.92 18.07 10.48
CA GLU A 166 10.44 19.11 11.39
C GLU A 166 9.94 20.48 10.97
N ARG A 167 9.97 20.80 9.68
CA ARG A 167 9.49 22.08 9.15
C ARG A 167 8.02 22.37 9.44
N ILE A 168 7.18 21.33 9.58
CA ILE A 168 5.74 21.50 9.85
C ILE A 168 5.38 21.31 11.32
N ARG A 169 6.33 20.90 12.18
CA ARG A 169 6.12 20.54 13.59
C ARG A 169 5.34 21.59 14.37
N ASP A 170 5.83 22.84 14.32
CA ASP A 170 5.19 23.95 15.06
C ASP A 170 3.74 24.19 14.64
N ARG A 171 3.46 24.02 13.35
CA ARG A 171 2.11 24.16 12.82
C ARG A 171 1.21 23.01 13.29
N GLU A 172 1.71 21.78 13.27
CA GLU A 172 0.97 20.62 13.76
C GLU A 172 0.67 20.71 15.26
N LEU A 173 1.64 21.15 16.07
CA LEU A 173 1.45 21.37 17.50
C LEU A 173 0.40 22.44 17.83
N LYS A 174 0.24 23.44 16.96
CA LYS A 174 -0.80 24.49 17.11
C LYS A 174 -2.19 24.03 16.64
N GLN A 175 -2.25 23.21 15.60
CA GLN A 175 -3.52 22.80 14.99
C GLN A 175 -4.12 21.55 15.67
N GLY A 176 -3.32 20.69 16.28
CA GLY A 176 -3.73 19.45 16.96
C GLY A 176 -3.95 18.32 16.01
#